data_2462de3754feefdb24d552fbfbf141d0
#
_entry.id   2462de3754feefdb24d552fbfbf141d0
#
_cell.length_a   1.000
_cell.length_b   1.000
_cell.length_c   1.000
_cell.angle_alpha   90.00
_cell.angle_beta   90.00
_cell.angle_gamma   90.00
#
_symmetry.space_group_name_H-M   'P 1'
#
loop_
_entity.id
_entity.type
_entity.pdbx_description
1 polymer ?
#
loop_
_entity_poly.entity_id
_entity_poly.type
_entity_poly.pdbx_seq_one_letter_code
_entity_poly.pdbx_strand_id
1 'polypeptide(L)'
;MNLIICSVVVLGLIGFAGALLLYATARKFRVDEDPRIDRIASVLPGANCGGCGLKGCRDFAARCVSQGSLKGLHCPVSTAENIEAIASVLGVAAEATERHVAVVKCNGSCDARQELYTYDGALTCSIMDATGVGTRGCAYGCLGCGDCVAVCKFGAINIDPTTKLPVIDPDKCTACGACVNECPRHIIELRPAGLRDRRVWVACSNRERGALARKTCTAACIACTKCVKACPFGAVAVTDNLSYINPDLCKTCGKCVTVCPTGAILSSFPVLNKTAVQS
;
A
#
# COMPACT_ATOMS: atom_id res chain seq x y z
N MET A 1 -9.40 70.00 -15.91
CA MET A 1 -8.80 69.19 -17.00
C MET A 1 -7.40 68.68 -16.66
N ASN A 2 -6.55 69.55 -16.10
CA ASN A 2 -5.15 69.18 -15.75
C ASN A 2 -5.00 68.13 -14.65
N LEU A 3 -5.93 68.08 -13.66
CA LEU A 3 -5.86 67.11 -12.54
C LEU A 3 -6.12 65.73 -13.02
N ILE A 4 -7.07 65.49 -13.93
CA ILE A 4 -7.41 64.17 -14.49
C ILE A 4 -6.26 63.63 -15.34
N ILE A 5 -5.64 64.55 -16.16
CA ILE A 5 -4.50 64.16 -17.00
C ILE A 5 -3.31 63.73 -16.09
N CYS A 6 -3.06 64.49 -15.02
CA CYS A 6 -1.98 64.27 -14.11
C CYS A 6 -2.17 62.88 -13.35
N SER A 7 -3.39 62.59 -12.91
CA SER A 7 -3.70 61.33 -12.25
C SER A 7 -3.54 60.11 -13.19
N VAL A 8 -3.96 60.25 -14.46
CA VAL A 8 -3.80 59.16 -15.45
C VAL A 8 -2.33 58.90 -15.75
N VAL A 9 -1.53 59.96 -15.88
CA VAL A 9 -0.08 59.85 -16.12
C VAL A 9 0.63 59.20 -14.93
N VAL A 10 0.30 59.58 -13.71
CA VAL A 10 0.91 59.02 -12.48
C VAL A 10 0.55 57.55 -12.34
N LEU A 11 -0.73 57.18 -12.52
CA LEU A 11 -1.17 55.79 -12.47
C LEU A 11 -0.53 54.94 -13.57
N GLY A 12 -0.39 55.50 -14.78
CA GLY A 12 0.29 54.84 -15.89
C GLY A 12 1.76 54.56 -15.61
N LEU A 13 2.47 55.56 -15.03
CA LEU A 13 3.87 55.39 -14.64
C LEU A 13 4.06 54.34 -13.54
N ILE A 14 3.19 54.32 -12.53
CA ILE A 14 3.21 53.31 -11.46
C ILE A 14 2.94 51.90 -12.03
N GLY A 15 1.94 51.81 -12.91
CA GLY A 15 1.62 50.55 -13.58
C GLY A 15 2.77 50.03 -14.45
N PHE A 16 3.40 50.94 -15.21
CA PHE A 16 4.55 50.58 -16.04
C PHE A 16 5.77 50.18 -15.22
N ALA A 17 6.07 50.92 -14.15
CA ALA A 17 7.16 50.56 -13.24
C ALA A 17 6.92 49.22 -12.56
N GLY A 18 5.68 48.90 -12.10
CA GLY A 18 5.28 47.64 -11.58
C GLY A 18 5.43 46.48 -12.59
N ALA A 19 5.00 46.69 -13.82
CA ALA A 19 5.13 45.70 -14.89
C ALA A 19 6.61 45.40 -15.23
N LEU A 20 7.46 46.45 -15.28
CA LEU A 20 8.91 46.28 -15.48
C LEU A 20 9.56 45.48 -14.34
N LEU A 21 9.18 45.76 -13.09
CA LEU A 21 9.71 45.08 -11.92
C LEU A 21 9.29 43.61 -11.93
N LEU A 22 8.02 43.29 -12.22
CA LEU A 22 7.52 41.92 -12.36
C LEU A 22 8.20 41.21 -13.53
N TYR A 23 8.41 41.85 -14.65
CA TYR A 23 9.12 41.28 -15.79
C TYR A 23 10.58 40.96 -15.45
N ALA A 24 11.28 41.88 -14.79
CA ALA A 24 12.67 41.70 -14.37
C ALA A 24 12.81 40.55 -13.36
N THR A 25 11.89 40.47 -12.36
CA THR A 25 11.86 39.40 -11.39
C THR A 25 11.52 38.05 -12.04
N ALA A 26 10.51 37.99 -12.90
CA ALA A 26 10.13 36.77 -13.63
C ALA A 26 11.30 36.27 -14.51
N ARG A 27 12.04 37.16 -15.15
CA ARG A 27 13.21 36.80 -15.96
C ARG A 27 14.40 36.32 -15.11
N LYS A 28 14.63 36.96 -13.95
CA LYS A 28 15.71 36.57 -13.02
C LYS A 28 15.47 35.24 -12.31
N PHE A 29 14.20 34.95 -12.01
CA PHE A 29 13.80 33.70 -11.31
C PHE A 29 13.21 32.64 -12.25
N ARG A 30 13.44 32.79 -13.57
CA ARG A 30 13.03 31.78 -14.53
C ARG A 30 13.80 30.50 -14.24
N VAL A 31 13.08 29.44 -13.87
CA VAL A 31 13.61 28.10 -13.74
C VAL A 31 13.45 27.43 -15.10
N ASP A 32 14.55 27.18 -15.78
CA ASP A 32 14.53 26.40 -17.03
C ASP A 32 14.44 24.90 -16.64
N GLU A 33 13.25 24.34 -16.68
CA GLU A 33 13.02 22.91 -16.47
C GLU A 33 13.26 22.16 -17.78
N ASP A 34 13.81 20.95 -17.67
CA ASP A 34 14.03 20.08 -18.83
C ASP A 34 12.66 19.66 -19.43
N PRO A 35 12.42 19.89 -20.74
CA PRO A 35 11.14 19.56 -21.38
C PRO A 35 10.77 18.07 -21.33
N ARG A 36 11.73 17.20 -21.02
CA ARG A 36 11.47 15.78 -20.79
C ARG A 36 10.63 15.53 -19.54
N ILE A 37 10.69 16.44 -18.54
CA ILE A 37 9.89 16.34 -17.32
C ILE A 37 8.40 16.40 -17.66
N ASP A 38 7.98 17.35 -18.48
CA ASP A 38 6.58 17.50 -18.88
C ASP A 38 6.11 16.31 -19.73
N ARG A 39 6.96 15.79 -20.62
CA ARG A 39 6.65 14.59 -21.40
C ARG A 39 6.44 13.37 -20.51
N ILE A 40 7.32 13.13 -19.55
CA ILE A 40 7.19 12.01 -18.62
C ILE A 40 5.97 12.22 -17.71
N ALA A 41 5.74 13.44 -17.22
CA ALA A 41 4.60 13.74 -16.36
C ALA A 41 3.25 13.52 -17.08
N SER A 42 3.18 13.76 -18.40
CA SER A 42 1.96 13.53 -19.19
C SER A 42 1.65 12.05 -19.42
N VAL A 43 2.67 11.19 -19.41
CA VAL A 43 2.52 9.73 -19.56
C VAL A 43 2.13 9.07 -18.23
N LEU A 44 2.49 9.68 -17.10
CA LEU A 44 2.17 9.17 -15.77
C LEU A 44 0.67 9.28 -15.47
N PRO A 45 0.13 8.36 -14.63
CA PRO A 45 -1.32 8.31 -14.31
C PRO A 45 -1.89 9.56 -13.63
N GLY A 46 -1.07 10.50 -13.20
CA GLY A 46 -1.51 11.74 -12.54
C GLY A 46 -2.14 11.57 -11.16
N ALA A 47 -2.14 10.38 -10.60
CA ALA A 47 -2.79 10.05 -9.33
C ALA A 47 -2.18 10.76 -8.11
N ASN A 48 -0.93 11.23 -8.21
CA ASN A 48 -0.19 11.89 -7.12
C ASN A 48 -0.34 11.16 -5.77
N CYS A 49 -0.30 9.81 -5.82
CA CYS A 49 -0.58 8.95 -4.67
C CYS A 49 0.57 8.87 -3.67
N GLY A 50 1.80 9.27 -4.05
CA GLY A 50 2.99 9.17 -3.21
C GLY A 50 3.55 7.75 -3.07
N GLY A 51 2.98 6.74 -3.73
CA GLY A 51 3.39 5.34 -3.62
C GLY A 51 4.82 5.04 -4.12
N CYS A 52 5.36 5.93 -4.94
CA CYS A 52 6.77 5.89 -5.37
C CYS A 52 7.75 6.51 -4.34
N GLY A 53 7.27 6.98 -3.19
CA GLY A 53 8.07 7.68 -2.17
C GLY A 53 8.37 9.15 -2.48
N LEU A 54 7.80 9.70 -3.56
CA LEU A 54 7.99 11.08 -4.01
C LEU A 54 6.70 11.90 -3.82
N LYS A 55 6.82 13.24 -3.85
CA LYS A 55 5.70 14.15 -3.55
C LYS A 55 4.54 14.10 -4.57
N GLY A 56 4.80 13.58 -5.78
CA GLY A 56 3.79 13.46 -6.83
C GLY A 56 4.39 13.03 -8.17
N CYS A 57 3.55 12.91 -9.20
CA CYS A 57 3.96 12.44 -10.51
C CYS A 57 4.98 13.36 -11.19
N ARG A 58 4.89 14.67 -10.99
CA ARG A 58 5.86 15.63 -11.54
C ARG A 58 7.23 15.49 -10.87
N ASP A 59 7.27 15.27 -9.56
CA ASP A 59 8.52 15.04 -8.81
C ASP A 59 9.18 13.72 -9.25
N PHE A 60 8.37 12.69 -9.51
CA PHE A 60 8.84 11.44 -10.10
C PHE A 60 9.46 11.66 -11.49
N ALA A 61 8.80 12.43 -12.36
CA ALA A 61 9.30 12.78 -13.68
C ALA A 61 10.63 13.54 -13.60
N ALA A 62 10.72 14.54 -12.72
CA ALA A 62 11.93 15.30 -12.48
C ALA A 62 13.07 14.41 -11.98
N ARG A 63 12.78 13.47 -11.10
CA ARG A 63 13.76 12.50 -10.59
C ARG A 63 14.25 11.55 -11.67
N CYS A 64 13.37 11.04 -12.53
CA CYS A 64 13.74 10.23 -13.69
C CYS A 64 14.68 10.96 -14.64
N VAL A 65 14.38 12.22 -14.96
CA VAL A 65 15.21 13.04 -15.84
C VAL A 65 16.56 13.38 -15.21
N SER A 66 16.60 13.76 -13.93
CA SER A 66 17.84 14.09 -13.21
C SER A 66 18.77 12.90 -13.07
N GLN A 67 18.22 11.69 -12.92
CA GLN A 67 18.97 10.44 -12.79
C GLN A 67 19.33 9.83 -14.16
N GLY A 68 18.61 10.19 -15.22
CA GLY A 68 18.78 9.63 -16.57
C GLY A 68 18.49 8.11 -16.64
N SER A 69 17.80 7.55 -15.65
CA SER A 69 17.51 6.11 -15.57
C SER A 69 16.26 5.84 -14.71
N LEU A 70 15.65 4.67 -14.89
CA LEU A 70 14.55 4.17 -14.05
C LEU A 70 15.05 3.32 -12.86
N LYS A 71 16.35 3.12 -12.72
CA LYS A 71 16.92 2.24 -11.71
C LYS A 71 16.58 2.74 -10.29
N GLY A 72 15.91 1.90 -9.51
CA GLY A 72 15.45 2.27 -8.16
C GLY A 72 14.26 3.21 -8.10
N LEU A 73 13.70 3.61 -9.24
CA LEU A 73 12.46 4.38 -9.35
C LEU A 73 11.34 3.47 -9.87
N HIS A 74 10.33 3.28 -9.04
CA HIS A 74 9.18 2.47 -9.39
C HIS A 74 7.89 3.24 -9.13
N CYS A 75 7.04 3.38 -10.16
CA CYS A 75 5.69 3.89 -10.00
C CYS A 75 4.72 2.71 -9.92
N PRO A 76 4.12 2.43 -8.75
CA PRO A 76 3.25 1.26 -8.57
C PRO A 76 1.94 1.35 -9.35
N VAL A 77 1.56 2.55 -9.81
CA VAL A 77 0.31 2.82 -10.55
C VAL A 77 0.51 2.82 -12.07
N SER A 78 1.77 2.91 -12.54
CA SER A 78 2.08 2.92 -13.97
C SER A 78 1.89 1.54 -14.59
N THR A 79 1.31 1.52 -15.80
CA THR A 79 1.23 0.32 -16.64
C THR A 79 2.59 0.05 -17.29
N ALA A 80 2.76 -1.16 -17.86
CA ALA A 80 3.96 -1.50 -18.63
C ALA A 80 4.18 -0.53 -19.79
N GLU A 81 3.11 -0.15 -20.50
CA GLU A 81 3.14 0.82 -21.61
C GLU A 81 3.66 2.19 -21.15
N ASN A 82 3.22 2.67 -20.00
CA ASN A 82 3.70 3.93 -19.43
C ASN A 82 5.20 3.86 -19.10
N ILE A 83 5.66 2.73 -18.57
CA ILE A 83 7.09 2.52 -18.24
C ILE A 83 7.93 2.46 -19.51
N GLU A 84 7.46 1.80 -20.57
CA GLU A 84 8.11 1.76 -21.87
C GLU A 84 8.18 3.16 -22.51
N ALA A 85 7.10 3.94 -22.43
CA ALA A 85 7.07 5.31 -22.93
C ALA A 85 8.06 6.21 -22.17
N ILE A 86 8.14 6.09 -20.84
CA ILE A 86 9.13 6.81 -20.01
C ILE A 86 10.55 6.39 -20.37
N ALA A 87 10.79 5.09 -20.53
CA ALA A 87 12.08 4.53 -20.92
C ALA A 87 12.53 5.06 -22.28
N SER A 88 11.60 5.16 -23.24
CA SER A 88 11.89 5.73 -24.57
C SER A 88 12.26 7.21 -24.52
N VAL A 89 11.61 8.00 -23.67
CA VAL A 89 11.95 9.44 -23.45
C VAL A 89 13.34 9.60 -22.83
N LEU A 90 13.73 8.66 -21.95
CA LEU A 90 15.04 8.66 -21.30
C LEU A 90 16.13 7.98 -22.14
N GLY A 91 15.78 7.23 -23.19
CA GLY A 91 16.74 6.45 -23.99
C GLY A 91 17.33 5.24 -23.26
N VAL A 92 16.58 4.66 -22.31
CA VAL A 92 16.99 3.49 -21.50
C VAL A 92 16.08 2.29 -21.77
N ALA A 93 16.54 1.09 -21.42
CA ALA A 93 15.70 -0.10 -21.49
C ALA A 93 14.66 -0.09 -20.34
N ALA A 94 13.42 -0.46 -20.66
CA ALA A 94 12.39 -0.66 -19.65
C ALA A 94 12.65 -1.97 -18.89
N GLU A 95 12.79 -1.89 -17.58
CA GLU A 95 12.82 -3.08 -16.71
C GLU A 95 11.38 -3.51 -16.41
N ALA A 96 11.07 -4.78 -16.62
CA ALA A 96 9.77 -5.34 -16.28
C ALA A 96 9.57 -5.29 -14.76
N THR A 97 8.59 -4.54 -14.31
CA THR A 97 8.27 -4.43 -12.89
C THR A 97 7.27 -5.50 -12.49
N GLU A 98 7.59 -6.27 -11.47
CA GLU A 98 6.67 -7.27 -10.93
C GLU A 98 5.46 -6.60 -10.27
N ARG A 99 4.25 -7.00 -10.68
CA ARG A 99 3.01 -6.50 -10.08
C ARG A 99 2.91 -6.95 -8.62
N HIS A 100 2.64 -6.00 -7.73
CA HIS A 100 2.37 -6.28 -6.33
C HIS A 100 0.89 -6.04 -5.99
N VAL A 101 0.41 -6.68 -4.93
CA VAL A 101 -0.94 -6.51 -4.39
C VAL A 101 -0.85 -6.51 -2.87
N ALA A 102 -1.64 -5.67 -2.23
CA ALA A 102 -1.73 -5.66 -0.77
C ALA A 102 -2.43 -6.93 -0.26
N VAL A 103 -1.97 -7.44 0.87
CA VAL A 103 -2.59 -8.55 1.61
C VAL A 103 -2.77 -8.17 3.07
N VAL A 104 -3.79 -8.73 3.71
CA VAL A 104 -4.10 -8.45 5.12
C VAL A 104 -3.57 -9.59 5.98
N LYS A 105 -2.69 -9.27 6.93
CA LYS A 105 -2.11 -10.24 7.89
C LYS A 105 -2.98 -10.37 9.16
N CYS A 106 -4.27 -10.53 8.96
CA CYS A 106 -5.22 -10.81 10.04
C CYS A 106 -6.42 -11.59 9.48
N ASN A 107 -6.69 -12.77 10.05
CA ASN A 107 -7.87 -13.59 9.77
C ASN A 107 -8.79 -13.69 11.01
N GLY A 108 -8.56 -12.82 11.99
CA GLY A 108 -9.38 -12.77 13.22
C GLY A 108 -10.69 -12.04 12.97
N SER A 109 -11.70 -12.73 12.44
CA SER A 109 -13.07 -12.25 12.30
C SER A 109 -13.75 -11.96 13.65
N CYS A 110 -14.97 -11.46 13.63
CA CYS A 110 -15.80 -11.29 14.83
C CYS A 110 -15.97 -12.61 15.59
N ASP A 111 -16.16 -13.72 14.87
CA ASP A 111 -16.36 -15.05 15.46
C ASP A 111 -15.06 -15.64 16.02
N ALA A 112 -13.92 -15.28 15.44
CA ALA A 112 -12.61 -15.79 15.85
C ALA A 112 -12.03 -15.07 17.07
N ARG A 113 -12.48 -13.86 17.39
CA ARG A 113 -11.99 -13.03 18.50
C ARG A 113 -13.14 -12.59 19.38
N GLN A 114 -13.00 -12.81 20.68
CA GLN A 114 -13.98 -12.34 21.65
C GLN A 114 -13.99 -10.81 21.74
N GLU A 115 -15.14 -10.19 21.72
CA GLU A 115 -15.32 -8.80 22.06
C GLU A 115 -15.24 -8.64 23.58
N LEU A 116 -14.35 -7.76 24.04
CA LEU A 116 -14.07 -7.57 25.47
C LEU A 116 -14.86 -6.42 26.06
N TYR A 117 -15.09 -5.36 25.28
CA TYR A 117 -15.82 -4.16 25.68
C TYR A 117 -16.31 -3.37 24.48
N THR A 118 -17.28 -2.53 24.70
CA THR A 118 -17.78 -1.57 23.70
C THR A 118 -16.92 -0.31 23.76
N TYR A 119 -16.47 0.15 22.60
CA TYR A 119 -15.68 1.38 22.47
C TYR A 119 -16.62 2.53 22.10
N ASP A 120 -16.66 3.57 22.92
CA ASP A 120 -17.46 4.79 22.74
C ASP A 120 -16.54 6.00 22.51
N GLY A 121 -15.76 5.96 21.45
CA GLY A 121 -14.82 7.01 21.06
C GLY A 121 -14.79 7.21 19.55
N ALA A 122 -13.83 8.02 19.08
CA ALA A 122 -13.65 8.22 17.64
C ALA A 122 -13.27 6.92 16.94
N LEU A 123 -14.08 6.50 15.95
CA LEU A 123 -13.92 5.25 15.21
C LEU A 123 -12.83 5.36 14.12
N THR A 124 -11.60 5.62 14.55
CA THR A 124 -10.40 5.57 13.71
C THR A 124 -9.40 4.57 14.28
N CYS A 125 -8.69 3.85 13.41
CA CYS A 125 -7.69 2.87 13.84
C CYS A 125 -6.56 3.53 14.63
N SER A 126 -6.12 4.71 14.22
CA SER A 126 -5.04 5.44 14.86
C SER A 126 -5.37 5.83 16.31
N ILE A 127 -6.57 6.37 16.56
CA ILE A 127 -7.00 6.75 17.92
C ILE A 127 -7.26 5.51 18.76
N MET A 128 -7.93 4.50 18.21
CA MET A 128 -8.24 3.27 18.94
C MET A 128 -6.96 2.50 19.32
N ASP A 129 -5.94 2.50 18.47
CA ASP A 129 -4.64 1.89 18.79
C ASP A 129 -3.88 2.66 19.87
N ALA A 130 -3.89 3.99 19.81
CA ALA A 130 -3.24 4.85 20.81
C ALA A 130 -3.90 4.78 22.19
N THR A 131 -5.19 4.48 22.27
CA THR A 131 -5.96 4.43 23.53
C THR A 131 -6.00 3.04 24.17
N GLY A 132 -5.63 1.99 23.43
CA GLY A 132 -5.63 0.65 23.99
C GLY A 132 -5.56 -0.49 22.97
N VAL A 133 -5.94 -1.69 23.41
CA VAL A 133 -5.91 -2.93 22.58
C VAL A 133 -7.05 -3.04 21.56
N GLY A 134 -7.95 -2.07 21.47
CA GLY A 134 -9.17 -2.14 20.69
C GLY A 134 -10.25 -2.99 21.36
N THR A 135 -11.45 -3.02 20.82
CA THR A 135 -12.62 -3.72 21.42
C THR A 135 -12.44 -5.24 21.52
N ARG A 136 -11.51 -5.81 20.79
CA ARG A 136 -11.25 -7.25 20.72
C ARG A 136 -9.90 -7.61 21.31
N GLY A 137 -9.82 -8.73 21.99
CA GLY A 137 -8.70 -9.12 22.84
C GLY A 137 -7.33 -9.30 22.19
N CYS A 138 -7.17 -9.13 20.87
CA CYS A 138 -5.89 -9.29 20.19
C CYS A 138 -5.21 -7.93 19.98
N ALA A 139 -4.11 -7.69 20.68
CA ALA A 139 -3.31 -6.47 20.54
C ALA A 139 -2.69 -6.29 19.13
N TYR A 140 -2.54 -7.35 18.37
CA TYR A 140 -1.92 -7.35 17.03
C TYR A 140 -2.93 -7.39 15.89
N GLY A 141 -4.21 -7.60 16.19
CA GLY A 141 -5.23 -7.83 15.16
C GLY A 141 -5.80 -6.54 14.57
N CYS A 142 -6.54 -6.69 13.47
CA CYS A 142 -7.27 -5.58 12.85
C CYS A 142 -8.26 -4.94 13.83
N LEU A 143 -8.32 -3.62 13.86
CA LEU A 143 -9.25 -2.85 14.67
C LEU A 143 -10.64 -2.72 13.99
N GLY A 144 -10.66 -2.76 12.65
CA GLY A 144 -11.90 -2.76 11.88
C GLY A 144 -12.52 -1.38 11.65
N CYS A 145 -11.86 -0.26 12.01
CA CYS A 145 -12.41 1.08 11.84
C CYS A 145 -12.41 1.58 10.40
N GLY A 146 -11.54 1.03 9.52
CA GLY A 146 -11.58 1.34 8.09
C GLY A 146 -10.67 2.47 7.62
N ASP A 147 -9.68 2.94 8.38
CA ASP A 147 -8.73 3.98 7.94
C ASP A 147 -8.04 3.58 6.63
N CYS A 148 -7.70 2.29 6.45
CA CYS A 148 -7.15 1.75 5.21
C CYS A 148 -8.10 1.86 4.02
N VAL A 149 -9.42 1.85 4.25
CA VAL A 149 -10.45 2.07 3.22
C VAL A 149 -10.50 3.54 2.85
N ALA A 150 -10.53 4.42 3.85
CA ALA A 150 -10.62 5.87 3.66
C ALA A 150 -9.43 6.43 2.86
N VAL A 151 -8.22 5.90 3.06
CA VAL A 151 -7.01 6.34 2.33
C VAL A 151 -6.89 5.75 0.93
N CYS A 152 -7.68 4.73 0.58
CA CYS A 152 -7.59 4.05 -0.71
C CYS A 152 -8.27 4.83 -1.83
N LYS A 153 -7.50 5.57 -2.62
CA LYS A 153 -8.00 6.37 -3.76
C LYS A 153 -8.55 5.53 -4.91
N PHE A 154 -8.25 4.23 -4.95
CA PHE A 154 -8.63 3.33 -6.03
C PHE A 154 -9.85 2.46 -5.69
N GLY A 155 -10.43 2.60 -4.51
CA GLY A 155 -11.56 1.80 -4.06
C GLY A 155 -11.28 0.29 -4.03
N ALA A 156 -10.01 -0.07 -3.84
CA ALA A 156 -9.56 -1.46 -3.84
C ALA A 156 -9.74 -2.17 -2.48
N ILE A 157 -10.14 -1.46 -1.42
CA ILE A 157 -10.30 -2.01 -0.08
C ILE A 157 -11.70 -1.71 0.44
N ASN A 158 -12.35 -2.73 0.98
CA ASN A 158 -13.63 -2.63 1.65
C ASN A 158 -13.60 -3.39 2.98
N ILE A 159 -14.39 -2.98 3.95
CA ILE A 159 -14.61 -3.78 5.17
C ILE A 159 -15.75 -4.76 4.90
N ASP A 160 -15.47 -6.04 5.05
CA ASP A 160 -16.50 -7.07 5.00
C ASP A 160 -17.46 -6.90 6.18
N PRO A 161 -18.77 -6.75 5.94
CA PRO A 161 -19.75 -6.49 6.99
C PRO A 161 -19.88 -7.65 7.98
N THR A 162 -19.56 -8.87 7.57
CA THR A 162 -19.68 -10.09 8.39
C THR A 162 -18.45 -10.30 9.24
N THR A 163 -17.27 -10.30 8.64
CA THR A 163 -16.01 -10.57 9.34
C THR A 163 -15.42 -9.35 10.02
N LYS A 164 -15.86 -8.14 9.61
CA LYS A 164 -15.28 -6.84 10.01
C LYS A 164 -13.80 -6.73 9.72
N LEU A 165 -13.32 -7.45 8.71
CA LEU A 165 -11.95 -7.39 8.23
C LEU A 165 -11.87 -6.66 6.89
N PRO A 166 -10.76 -5.99 6.59
CA PRO A 166 -10.54 -5.42 5.27
C PRO A 166 -10.32 -6.52 4.22
N VAL A 167 -11.06 -6.43 3.13
CA VAL A 167 -10.93 -7.26 1.94
C VAL A 167 -10.35 -6.42 0.82
N ILE A 168 -9.36 -6.94 0.12
CA ILE A 168 -8.67 -6.24 -0.96
C ILE A 168 -9.05 -6.86 -2.29
N ASP A 169 -9.56 -6.02 -3.19
CA ASP A 169 -9.80 -6.35 -4.59
C ASP A 169 -8.45 -6.30 -5.34
N PRO A 170 -7.91 -7.44 -5.78
CA PRO A 170 -6.60 -7.47 -6.44
C PRO A 170 -6.61 -6.74 -7.79
N ASP A 171 -7.75 -6.69 -8.48
CA ASP A 171 -7.83 -6.08 -9.82
C ASP A 171 -7.79 -4.55 -9.74
N LYS A 172 -8.32 -3.97 -8.66
CA LYS A 172 -8.28 -2.53 -8.40
C LYS A 172 -7.03 -2.09 -7.66
N CYS A 173 -6.33 -3.02 -7.00
CA CYS A 173 -5.17 -2.70 -6.19
C CYS A 173 -3.95 -2.35 -7.06
N THR A 174 -3.50 -1.11 -6.96
CA THR A 174 -2.31 -0.59 -7.65
C THR A 174 -1.03 -0.73 -6.84
N ALA A 175 -1.08 -1.35 -5.66
CA ALA A 175 0.07 -1.49 -4.75
C ALA A 175 0.75 -0.16 -4.33
N CYS A 176 0.00 0.95 -4.29
CA CYS A 176 0.55 2.27 -3.96
C CYS A 176 1.07 2.39 -2.51
N GLY A 177 0.79 1.44 -1.63
CA GLY A 177 1.28 1.42 -0.25
C GLY A 177 0.53 2.33 0.73
N ALA A 178 -0.42 3.15 0.31
CA ALA A 178 -1.14 4.08 1.19
C ALA A 178 -1.77 3.38 2.39
N CYS A 179 -2.46 2.25 2.17
CA CYS A 179 -3.07 1.45 3.23
C CYS A 179 -2.05 0.77 4.17
N VAL A 180 -0.84 0.47 3.67
CA VAL A 180 0.26 -0.10 4.48
C VAL A 180 0.75 0.95 5.47
N ASN A 181 0.95 2.18 5.01
CA ASN A 181 1.44 3.29 5.83
C ASN A 181 0.39 3.78 6.83
N GLU A 182 -0.90 3.74 6.45
CA GLU A 182 -2.01 4.19 7.29
C GLU A 182 -2.31 3.24 8.45
N CYS A 183 -1.97 1.96 8.31
CA CYS A 183 -2.32 0.96 9.32
C CYS A 183 -1.41 1.05 10.56
N PRO A 184 -1.89 1.50 11.75
CA PRO A 184 -1.08 1.65 12.95
C PRO A 184 -0.51 0.31 13.44
N ARG A 185 -1.19 -0.81 13.14
CA ARG A 185 -0.76 -2.17 13.52
C ARG A 185 0.07 -2.89 12.46
N HIS A 186 0.38 -2.24 11.33
CA HIS A 186 1.20 -2.76 10.24
C HIS A 186 0.80 -4.17 9.77
N ILE A 187 -0.52 -4.41 9.72
CA ILE A 187 -1.09 -5.71 9.31
C ILE A 187 -1.36 -5.80 7.81
N ILE A 188 -1.05 -4.77 7.04
CA ILE A 188 -1.15 -4.80 5.58
C ILE A 188 0.26 -4.84 5.01
N GLU A 189 0.47 -5.70 4.03
CA GLU A 189 1.77 -5.92 3.38
C GLU A 189 1.58 -5.99 1.87
N LEU A 190 2.52 -5.41 1.11
CA LEU A 190 2.57 -5.59 -0.33
C LEU A 190 3.30 -6.87 -0.67
N ARG A 191 2.68 -7.71 -1.50
CA ARG A 191 3.27 -8.97 -1.99
C ARG A 191 3.22 -9.05 -3.50
N PRO A 192 4.21 -9.71 -4.12
CA PRO A 192 4.15 -10.02 -5.54
C PRO A 192 2.83 -10.71 -5.87
N ALA A 193 2.21 -10.31 -6.96
CA ALA A 193 0.97 -10.91 -7.44
C ALA A 193 1.14 -12.40 -7.75
N GLY A 194 2.37 -12.78 -8.14
CA GLY A 194 2.71 -14.14 -8.52
C GLY A 194 2.08 -14.57 -9.84
N LEU A 195 2.43 -15.76 -10.30
CA LEU A 195 1.87 -16.32 -11.52
C LEU A 195 0.36 -16.56 -11.36
N ARG A 196 -0.45 -16.00 -12.29
CA ARG A 196 -1.93 -16.09 -12.28
C ARG A 196 -2.54 -15.54 -10.99
N ASP A 197 -1.97 -14.49 -10.42
CA ASP A 197 -2.41 -13.85 -9.16
C ASP A 197 -2.43 -14.79 -7.94
N ARG A 198 -1.62 -15.85 -7.96
CA ARG A 198 -1.56 -16.82 -6.88
C ARG A 198 -0.61 -16.35 -5.77
N ARG A 199 -1.16 -16.18 -4.58
CA ARG A 199 -0.44 -15.75 -3.37
C ARG A 199 -0.77 -16.65 -2.20
N VAL A 200 0.20 -16.86 -1.31
CA VAL A 200 0.00 -17.55 -0.03
C VAL A 200 0.69 -16.72 1.05
N TRP A 201 -0.01 -16.44 2.14
CA TRP A 201 0.55 -15.63 3.23
C TRP A 201 0.00 -16.06 4.59
N VAL A 202 0.71 -15.66 5.65
CA VAL A 202 0.24 -15.83 7.01
C VAL A 202 -0.68 -14.68 7.37
N ALA A 203 -1.96 -14.94 7.55
CA ALA A 203 -2.97 -13.97 7.95
C ALA A 203 -3.06 -13.87 9.48
N CYS A 204 -1.94 -13.62 10.11
CA CYS A 204 -1.80 -13.37 11.54
C CYS A 204 -0.57 -12.50 11.78
N SER A 205 -0.65 -11.61 12.78
CA SER A 205 0.47 -10.77 13.23
C SER A 205 0.76 -10.93 14.72
N ASN A 206 0.07 -11.84 15.39
CA ASN A 206 0.23 -12.08 16.83
C ASN A 206 1.56 -12.77 17.14
N ARG A 207 2.34 -12.20 18.06
CA ARG A 207 3.66 -12.71 18.49
C ARG A 207 3.65 -13.32 19.89
N GLU A 208 2.48 -13.44 20.49
CA GLU A 208 2.34 -14.12 21.77
C GLU A 208 2.61 -15.63 21.65
N ARG A 209 2.93 -16.26 22.77
CA ARG A 209 3.07 -17.72 22.80
C ARG A 209 1.80 -18.40 22.33
N GLY A 210 1.92 -19.50 21.58
CA GLY A 210 0.83 -20.13 20.87
C GLY A 210 -0.42 -20.46 21.72
N ALA A 211 -0.24 -20.83 22.99
CA ALA A 211 -1.36 -21.07 23.91
C ALA A 211 -2.14 -19.78 24.22
N LEU A 212 -1.45 -18.66 24.42
CA LEU A 212 -2.06 -17.35 24.68
C LEU A 212 -2.69 -16.80 23.40
N ALA A 213 -1.98 -16.85 22.28
CA ALA A 213 -2.50 -16.44 20.97
C ALA A 213 -3.81 -17.14 20.63
N ARG A 214 -3.90 -18.46 20.90
CA ARG A 214 -5.12 -19.24 20.65
C ARG A 214 -6.27 -18.88 21.59
N LYS A 215 -5.98 -18.52 22.83
CA LYS A 215 -6.99 -18.01 23.77
C LYS A 215 -7.62 -16.72 23.27
N THR A 216 -6.80 -15.86 22.68
CA THR A 216 -7.19 -14.53 22.20
C THR A 216 -7.91 -14.60 20.83
N CYS A 217 -7.52 -15.55 19.98
CA CYS A 217 -8.06 -15.67 18.62
C CYS A 217 -7.96 -17.12 18.13
N THR A 218 -9.09 -17.71 17.74
CA THR A 218 -9.13 -19.11 17.25
C THR A 218 -8.41 -19.27 15.91
N ALA A 219 -8.31 -18.19 15.09
CA ALA A 219 -7.58 -18.15 13.83
C ALA A 219 -6.10 -17.74 13.98
N ALA A 220 -5.58 -17.61 15.20
CA ALA A 220 -4.20 -17.17 15.43
C ALA A 220 -3.17 -18.20 14.98
N CYS A 221 -2.01 -17.72 14.54
CA CYS A 221 -0.82 -18.57 14.40
C CYS A 221 -0.33 -18.98 15.79
N ILE A 222 -0.16 -20.29 15.99
CA ILE A 222 0.31 -20.87 17.26
C ILE A 222 1.77 -21.31 17.21
N ALA A 223 2.51 -20.91 16.19
CA ALA A 223 3.93 -21.25 15.98
C ALA A 223 4.22 -22.78 15.99
N CYS A 224 3.27 -23.61 15.59
CA CYS A 224 3.37 -25.07 15.67
C CYS A 224 4.34 -25.70 14.67
N THR A 225 4.98 -24.93 13.81
CA THR A 225 5.98 -25.33 12.79
C THR A 225 5.50 -26.33 11.72
N LYS A 226 4.24 -26.78 11.71
CA LYS A 226 3.73 -27.72 10.70
C LYS A 226 3.88 -27.18 9.27
N CYS A 227 3.67 -25.88 9.05
CA CYS A 227 3.85 -25.22 7.76
C CYS A 227 5.32 -25.21 7.30
N VAL A 228 6.28 -25.09 8.22
CA VAL A 228 7.71 -25.18 7.92
C VAL A 228 8.05 -26.57 7.41
N LYS A 229 7.63 -27.61 8.15
CA LYS A 229 7.87 -29.02 7.78
C LYS A 229 7.21 -29.41 6.46
N ALA A 230 6.06 -28.81 6.14
CA ALA A 230 5.31 -29.09 4.92
C ALA A 230 5.84 -28.34 3.68
N CYS A 231 6.70 -27.32 3.86
CA CYS A 231 7.20 -26.51 2.77
C CYS A 231 8.44 -27.14 2.10
N PRO A 232 8.34 -27.64 0.85
CA PRO A 232 9.49 -28.28 0.19
C PRO A 232 10.52 -27.24 -0.33
N PHE A 233 10.18 -25.96 -0.31
CA PHE A 233 11.00 -24.88 -0.88
C PHE A 233 11.72 -24.04 0.20
N GLY A 234 11.58 -24.37 1.48
CA GLY A 234 12.19 -23.60 2.56
C GLY A 234 11.66 -22.17 2.70
N ALA A 235 10.49 -21.87 2.07
CA ALA A 235 9.93 -20.54 2.04
C ALA A 235 9.26 -20.11 3.36
N VAL A 236 9.11 -20.99 4.33
CA VAL A 236 8.39 -20.72 5.58
C VAL A 236 9.36 -20.75 6.76
N ALA A 237 9.38 -19.68 7.52
CA ALA A 237 10.15 -19.58 8.77
C ALA A 237 9.19 -19.22 9.94
N VAL A 238 9.60 -19.55 11.15
CA VAL A 238 8.93 -19.13 12.39
C VAL A 238 9.92 -18.32 13.22
N THR A 239 9.56 -17.06 13.46
CA THR A 239 10.37 -16.13 14.28
C THR A 239 9.41 -15.42 15.24
N ASP A 240 9.82 -15.19 16.48
CA ASP A 240 9.03 -14.51 17.49
C ASP A 240 7.61 -15.07 17.63
N ASN A 241 7.47 -16.41 17.70
CA ASN A 241 6.20 -17.11 17.78
C ASN A 241 5.24 -16.90 16.59
N LEU A 242 5.72 -16.35 15.48
CA LEU A 242 4.93 -16.10 14.29
C LEU A 242 5.55 -16.73 13.06
N SER A 243 4.73 -17.41 12.27
CA SER A 243 5.15 -17.91 10.97
C SER A 243 5.16 -16.80 9.93
N TYR A 244 6.17 -16.79 9.06
CA TYR A 244 6.26 -15.92 7.90
C TYR A 244 6.56 -16.74 6.65
N ILE A 245 5.94 -16.38 5.53
CA ILE A 245 6.19 -17.00 4.23
C ILE A 245 6.91 -15.97 3.37
N ASN A 246 8.18 -16.27 3.00
CA ASN A 246 8.94 -15.44 2.08
C ASN A 246 8.34 -15.56 0.67
N PRO A 247 7.85 -14.46 0.07
CA PRO A 247 7.22 -14.49 -1.24
C PRO A 247 8.19 -14.90 -2.36
N ASP A 248 9.47 -14.53 -2.28
CA ASP A 248 10.46 -14.80 -3.31
C ASP A 248 10.79 -16.30 -3.44
N LEU A 249 10.77 -17.01 -2.32
CA LEU A 249 11.00 -18.44 -2.26
C LEU A 249 9.71 -19.26 -2.46
N CYS A 250 8.55 -18.65 -2.25
CA CYS A 250 7.26 -19.34 -2.28
C CYS A 250 6.82 -19.66 -3.71
N LYS A 251 6.65 -20.94 -4.02
CA LYS A 251 6.11 -21.40 -5.31
C LYS A 251 4.59 -21.60 -5.31
N THR A 252 3.87 -20.98 -4.36
CA THR A 252 2.41 -20.98 -4.25
C THR A 252 1.75 -22.37 -4.36
N CYS A 253 2.39 -23.42 -3.84
CA CYS A 253 1.89 -24.79 -3.92
C CYS A 253 0.73 -25.12 -2.96
N GLY A 254 0.47 -24.25 -1.97
CA GLY A 254 -0.66 -24.37 -1.01
C GLY A 254 -0.50 -25.44 0.09
N LYS A 255 0.57 -26.24 0.12
CA LYS A 255 0.75 -27.29 1.13
C LYS A 255 0.72 -26.78 2.58
N CYS A 256 1.26 -25.59 2.84
CA CYS A 256 1.23 -24.97 4.16
C CYS A 256 -0.18 -24.57 4.61
N VAL A 257 -1.07 -24.24 3.66
CA VAL A 257 -2.48 -23.91 3.94
C VAL A 257 -3.20 -25.12 4.49
N THR A 258 -3.04 -26.29 3.82
CA THR A 258 -3.75 -27.53 4.19
C THR A 258 -3.35 -28.11 5.54
N VAL A 259 -2.13 -27.86 6.01
CA VAL A 259 -1.63 -28.39 7.29
C VAL A 259 -1.80 -27.42 8.46
N CYS A 260 -2.30 -26.19 8.21
CA CYS A 260 -2.46 -25.19 9.26
C CYS A 260 -3.68 -25.51 10.13
N PRO A 261 -3.51 -25.85 11.43
CA PRO A 261 -4.61 -26.30 12.28
C PRO A 261 -5.57 -25.17 12.69
N THR A 262 -5.16 -23.92 12.56
CA THR A 262 -5.95 -22.75 12.96
C THR A 262 -6.45 -21.94 11.76
N GLY A 263 -6.11 -22.33 10.53
CA GLY A 263 -6.45 -21.55 9.34
C GLY A 263 -5.73 -20.21 9.26
N ALA A 264 -4.63 -20.02 9.97
CA ALA A 264 -3.85 -18.77 9.97
C ALA A 264 -3.11 -18.51 8.64
N ILE A 265 -3.09 -19.45 7.71
CA ILE A 265 -2.45 -19.29 6.40
C ILE A 265 -3.55 -19.24 5.34
N LEU A 266 -3.56 -18.16 4.59
CA LEU A 266 -4.52 -17.93 3.51
C LEU A 266 -3.86 -18.05 2.13
N SER A 267 -4.67 -18.31 1.13
CA SER A 267 -4.30 -18.31 -0.28
C SER A 267 -5.33 -17.55 -1.11
N SER A 268 -4.89 -16.90 -2.17
CA SER A 268 -5.77 -16.22 -3.15
C SER A 268 -6.45 -17.19 -4.14
N PHE A 269 -6.19 -18.49 -4.01
CA PHE A 269 -6.72 -19.52 -4.87
C PHE A 269 -7.23 -20.72 -4.03
N PRO A 270 -8.19 -21.50 -4.54
CA PRO A 270 -8.70 -22.67 -3.84
C PRO A 270 -7.60 -23.73 -3.67
N VAL A 271 -7.41 -24.18 -2.43
CA VAL A 271 -6.51 -25.30 -2.11
C VAL A 271 -7.37 -26.50 -1.72
N LEU A 272 -7.24 -27.59 -2.47
CA LEU A 272 -7.98 -28.82 -2.19
C LEU A 272 -7.48 -29.43 -0.87
N ASN A 273 -8.29 -29.35 0.17
CA ASN A 273 -8.07 -30.07 1.41
C ASN A 273 -8.33 -31.58 1.16
N LYS A 274 -7.32 -32.41 1.29
CA LYS A 274 -7.50 -33.87 1.19
C LYS A 274 -8.37 -34.46 2.32
N THR A 275 -8.72 -33.67 3.33
CA THR A 275 -9.54 -34.11 4.48
C THR A 275 -11.06 -33.97 4.29
N ALA A 276 -11.52 -33.38 3.17
CA ALA A 276 -12.95 -33.21 2.89
C ALA A 276 -13.56 -34.34 2.01
N VAL A 277 -12.84 -35.42 1.78
CA VAL A 277 -13.30 -36.59 0.96
C VAL A 277 -13.60 -37.83 1.81
N GLN A 278 -13.70 -37.69 3.14
CA GLN A 278 -14.16 -38.78 4.02
C GLN A 278 -15.22 -38.26 5.00
N SER A 279 -16.42 -38.08 4.51
CA SER A 279 -17.68 -38.26 5.26
C SER A 279 -18.84 -38.38 4.28
#